data_50a1b59997fbef398e878b16e8ce7d6e
#
_entry.id   50a1b59997fbef398e878b16e8ce7d6e
#
_cell.length_a   1.000
_cell.length_b   1.000
_cell.length_c   1.000
_cell.angle_alpha   90.00
_cell.angle_beta   90.00
_cell.angle_gamma   90.00
#
_symmetry.space_group_name_H-M   'P 1'
#
loop_
_entity.id
_entity.type
_entity.pdbx_description
1 polymer ?
#
loop_
_entity_poly.entity_id
_entity_poly.type
_entity_poly.pdbx_seq_one_letter_code
_entity_poly.pdbx_strand_id
1 'polypeptide(L)'
;VPAEPARWWSLRPAQNLKPATYRCPLCGKHLPALSEHVLIWPEADKSRRRHAHTSCVLSARKAGDLPSEEEWRRSQPRPPSAWQWLRARLFGQT
;
A
#
# COMPACT_ATOMS: atom_id res chain seq x y z
N VAL A 1 -7.60 8.86 0.19
CA VAL A 1 -6.41 8.33 0.88
C VAL A 1 -6.80 7.78 2.24
N PRO A 2 -6.40 6.54 2.58
CA PRO A 2 -6.66 6.01 3.92
C PRO A 2 -6.02 6.87 4.99
N ALA A 3 -6.66 6.95 6.15
CA ALA A 3 -6.20 7.81 7.24
C ALA A 3 -4.91 7.30 7.91
N GLU A 4 -4.65 6.01 7.86
CA GLU A 4 -3.45 5.43 8.47
C GLU A 4 -2.20 5.74 7.65
N PRO A 5 -1.16 6.32 8.25
CA PRO A 5 0.10 6.50 7.54
C PRO A 5 0.78 5.14 7.32
N ALA A 6 1.23 4.89 6.10
CA ALA A 6 1.91 3.66 5.77
C ALA A 6 2.87 3.89 4.61
N ARG A 7 4.00 3.18 4.61
CA ARG A 7 4.98 3.27 3.53
C ARG A 7 4.50 2.51 2.31
N TRP A 8 3.84 1.38 2.50
CA TRP A 8 3.25 0.59 1.43
C TRP A 8 1.96 -0.05 1.92
N TRP A 9 1.22 -0.63 0.99
CA TRP A 9 -0.05 -1.29 1.27
C TRP A 9 -0.07 -2.68 0.67
N SER A 10 -0.66 -3.61 1.39
CA SER A 10 -0.91 -4.96 0.91
C SER A 10 -2.36 -5.05 0.49
N LEU A 11 -2.63 -5.78 -0.58
CA LEU A 11 -3.94 -5.89 -1.20
C LEU A 11 -4.30 -7.35 -1.41
N ARG A 12 -5.59 -7.67 -1.27
CA ARG A 12 -6.09 -9.01 -1.53
C ARG A 12 -7.54 -8.93 -2.01
N PRO A 13 -7.92 -9.64 -3.09
CA PRO A 13 -9.32 -9.75 -3.47
C PRO A 13 -10.12 -10.41 -2.34
N ALA A 14 -11.33 -9.94 -2.13
CA ALA A 14 -12.20 -10.43 -1.07
C ALA A 14 -13.65 -10.47 -1.51
N GLN A 15 -14.40 -11.40 -0.91
CA GLN A 15 -15.84 -11.51 -1.07
C GLN A 15 -16.34 -12.32 0.11
N ASN A 16 -17.25 -11.75 0.89
CA ASN A 16 -17.81 -12.45 2.04
C ASN A 16 -18.92 -13.40 1.62
N LEU A 17 -19.09 -14.48 2.37
CA LEU A 17 -20.20 -15.42 2.15
C LEU A 17 -21.44 -15.00 2.95
N LYS A 18 -21.29 -14.13 3.92
CA LYS A 18 -22.38 -13.62 4.76
C LYS A 18 -22.66 -12.15 4.45
N PRO A 19 -23.93 -11.72 4.49
CA PRO A 19 -24.25 -10.31 4.29
C PRO A 19 -23.61 -9.45 5.39
N ALA A 20 -23.00 -8.38 4.96
CA ALA A 20 -22.46 -7.35 5.84
C ALA A 20 -22.29 -6.07 5.01
N THR A 21 -22.27 -4.93 5.67
CA THR A 21 -22.03 -3.67 4.99
C THR A 21 -20.83 -3.00 5.61
N TYR A 22 -19.86 -2.68 4.77
CA TYR A 22 -18.68 -1.93 5.16
C TYR A 22 -18.74 -0.52 4.57
N ARG A 23 -17.79 0.28 4.93
CA ARG A 23 -17.63 1.61 4.34
C ARG A 23 -16.22 1.68 3.74
N CYS A 24 -16.16 1.99 2.45
CA CYS A 24 -14.88 2.12 1.76
C CYS A 24 -14.10 3.32 2.32
N PRO A 25 -12.88 3.13 2.80
CA PRO A 25 -12.09 4.25 3.35
C PRO A 25 -11.63 5.23 2.28
N LEU A 26 -11.68 4.86 1.01
CA LEU A 26 -11.21 5.69 -0.10
C LEU A 26 -12.28 6.64 -0.63
N CYS A 27 -13.55 6.23 -0.59
CA CYS A 27 -14.64 7.07 -1.08
C CYS A 27 -15.71 7.38 -0.04
N GLY A 28 -15.71 6.72 1.11
CA GLY A 28 -16.67 6.91 2.18
C GLY A 28 -18.07 6.34 1.93
N LYS A 29 -18.27 5.64 0.81
CA LYS A 29 -19.55 5.07 0.46
C LYS A 29 -19.70 3.64 0.95
N HIS A 30 -20.96 3.17 0.98
CA HIS A 30 -21.25 1.79 1.38
C HIS A 30 -20.63 0.77 0.45
N LEU A 31 -20.22 -0.35 1.02
CA LEU A 31 -19.63 -1.47 0.30
C LEU A 31 -20.30 -2.75 0.80
N PRO A 32 -21.19 -3.36 -0.02
CA PRO A 32 -21.79 -4.65 0.34
C PRO A 32 -20.75 -5.76 0.33
N ALA A 33 -20.66 -6.52 1.42
CA ALA A 33 -19.63 -7.53 1.58
C ALA A 33 -19.78 -8.72 0.63
N LEU A 34 -20.99 -8.97 0.15
CA LEU A 34 -21.25 -10.05 -0.82
C LEU A 34 -20.71 -9.71 -2.22
N SER A 35 -20.53 -8.44 -2.52
CA SER A 35 -19.94 -8.04 -3.78
C SER A 35 -18.42 -8.19 -3.73
N GLU A 36 -17.84 -8.43 -4.89
CA GLU A 36 -16.39 -8.50 -5.01
C GLU A 36 -15.74 -7.17 -4.66
N HIS A 37 -14.76 -7.20 -3.80
CA HIS A 37 -14.06 -6.00 -3.35
C HIS A 37 -12.61 -6.35 -2.99
N VAL A 38 -11.87 -5.41 -2.43
CA VAL A 38 -10.45 -5.59 -2.10
C VAL A 38 -10.26 -5.33 -0.61
N LEU A 39 -9.55 -6.24 0.06
CA LEU A 39 -9.01 -5.99 1.38
C LEU A 39 -7.69 -5.25 1.25
N ILE A 40 -7.54 -4.17 1.99
CA ILE A 40 -6.29 -3.42 2.05
C ILE A 40 -5.83 -3.34 3.50
N TRP A 41 -4.53 -3.41 3.71
CA TRP A 41 -3.95 -3.20 5.04
C TRP A 41 -2.58 -2.54 4.93
N PRO A 42 -2.22 -1.72 5.94
CA PRO A 42 -0.94 -1.03 5.91
C PRO A 42 0.20 -2.01 6.20
N GLU A 43 1.19 -2.01 5.35
CA GLU A 43 2.40 -2.82 5.48
C GLU A 43 2.06 -4.30 5.71
N ALA A 44 2.53 -4.92 6.78
CA ALA A 44 2.24 -6.31 7.09
C ALA A 44 1.19 -6.47 8.21
N ASP A 45 0.54 -5.38 8.62
CA ASP A 45 -0.37 -5.38 9.75
C ASP A 45 -1.82 -5.66 9.33
N LYS A 46 -2.16 -6.94 9.23
CA LYS A 46 -3.52 -7.37 8.88
C LYS A 46 -4.58 -7.00 9.91
N SER A 47 -4.18 -6.64 11.13
CA SER A 47 -5.14 -6.21 12.14
C SER A 47 -5.80 -4.88 11.77
N ARG A 48 -5.17 -4.12 10.90
CA ARG A 48 -5.68 -2.84 10.41
C ARG A 48 -6.31 -2.96 9.02
N ARG A 49 -6.72 -4.16 8.62
CA ARG A 49 -7.32 -4.39 7.31
C ARG A 49 -8.66 -3.65 7.17
N ARG A 50 -8.92 -3.17 5.98
CA ARG A 50 -10.15 -2.52 5.61
C ARG A 50 -10.67 -3.03 4.29
N HIS A 51 -11.98 -2.94 4.10
CA HIS A 51 -12.64 -3.32 2.86
C HIS A 51 -12.80 -2.08 1.99
N ALA A 52 -12.40 -2.16 0.73
CA ALA A 52 -12.48 -1.04 -0.21
C ALA A 52 -13.03 -1.51 -1.55
N HIS A 53 -13.70 -0.61 -2.26
CA HIS A 53 -14.17 -0.90 -3.62
C HIS A 53 -12.99 -1.17 -4.54
N THR A 54 -13.13 -2.17 -5.41
CA THR A 54 -12.09 -2.50 -6.38
C THR A 54 -11.72 -1.29 -7.24
N SER A 55 -12.72 -0.57 -7.75
CA SER A 55 -12.49 0.62 -8.57
C SER A 55 -11.76 1.73 -7.81
N CYS A 56 -12.09 1.91 -6.53
CA CYS A 56 -11.41 2.91 -5.69
C CYS A 56 -9.95 2.54 -5.48
N VAL A 57 -9.65 1.26 -5.24
CA VAL A 57 -8.28 0.78 -5.08
C VAL A 57 -7.48 0.99 -6.36
N LEU A 58 -8.05 0.63 -7.52
CA LEU A 58 -7.38 0.82 -8.80
C LEU A 58 -7.08 2.29 -9.06
N SER A 59 -8.03 3.17 -8.77
CA SER A 59 -7.83 4.62 -8.92
C SER A 59 -6.75 5.14 -7.97
N ALA A 60 -6.76 4.70 -6.72
CA ALA A 60 -5.76 5.12 -5.73
C ALA A 60 -4.37 4.63 -6.11
N ARG A 61 -4.25 3.39 -6.60
CA ARG A 61 -2.97 2.86 -7.05
C ARG A 61 -2.44 3.64 -8.26
N LYS A 62 -3.31 3.96 -9.19
CA LYS A 62 -2.94 4.76 -10.36
C LYS A 62 -2.46 6.16 -9.96
N ALA A 63 -3.04 6.73 -8.91
CA ALA A 63 -2.63 8.02 -8.36
C ALA A 63 -1.37 7.94 -7.49
N GLY A 64 -0.89 6.74 -7.15
CA GLY A 64 0.27 6.55 -6.30
C GLY A 64 -0.02 6.57 -4.81
N ASP A 65 -1.29 6.51 -4.41
CA ASP A 65 -1.69 6.59 -3.01
C ASP A 65 -1.59 5.27 -2.25
N LEU A 66 -1.58 4.14 -2.97
CA LEU A 66 -1.48 2.81 -2.36
C LEU A 66 -0.33 2.02 -2.99
N PRO A 67 0.92 2.45 -2.80
CA PRO A 67 2.04 1.72 -3.37
C PRO A 67 2.19 0.34 -2.72
N SER A 68 2.62 -0.65 -3.50
CA SER A 68 3.01 -1.94 -2.95
C SER A 68 4.38 -1.83 -2.28
N GLU A 69 4.76 -2.85 -1.50
CA GLU A 69 6.08 -2.89 -0.87
C GLU A 69 7.19 -2.79 -1.91
N GLU A 70 7.04 -3.50 -3.02
CA GLU A 70 8.02 -3.46 -4.10
C GLU A 70 8.12 -2.08 -4.74
N GLU A 71 6.98 -1.45 -5.00
CA GLU A 71 6.95 -0.09 -5.54
C GLU A 71 7.58 0.91 -4.59
N TRP A 72 7.29 0.77 -3.29
CA TRP A 72 7.88 1.62 -2.28
C TRP A 72 9.39 1.45 -2.23
N ARG A 73 9.87 0.21 -2.24
CA ARG A 73 11.32 -0.07 -2.21
C ARG A 73 12.04 0.51 -3.40
N ARG A 74 11.43 0.45 -4.58
CA ARG A 74 12.00 1.03 -5.79
C ARG A 74 12.06 2.56 -5.74
N SER A 75 11.16 3.20 -4.99
CA SER A 75 11.14 4.65 -4.85
C SER A 75 12.17 5.16 -3.84
N GLN A 76 12.76 4.28 -3.03
CA GLN A 76 13.74 4.67 -2.03
C GLN A 76 15.12 4.86 -2.67
N PRO A 77 15.94 5.78 -2.11
CA PRO A 77 17.32 5.92 -2.59
C PRO A 77 18.06 4.59 -2.40
N ARG A 78 18.77 4.16 -3.43
CA ARG A 78 19.60 2.98 -3.30
C ARG A 78 20.74 3.26 -2.35
N PRO A 79 21.06 2.34 -1.42
CA PRO A 79 22.29 2.49 -0.65
C PRO A 79 23.48 2.45 -1.61
N PRO A 80 24.53 3.22 -1.35
CA PRO A 80 25.70 3.18 -2.20
C PRO A 80 26.26 1.76 -2.23
N SER A 81 26.71 1.32 -3.41
CA SER A 81 27.39 0.03 -3.51
C SER A 81 28.64 0.05 -2.65
N ALA A 82 29.14 -1.14 -2.28
CA ALA A 82 30.37 -1.23 -1.50
C ALA A 82 31.52 -0.47 -2.17
N TRP A 83 31.56 -0.50 -3.49
CA TRP A 83 32.56 0.23 -4.27
C TRP A 83 32.40 1.75 -4.12
N GLN A 84 31.18 2.27 -4.23
CA GLN A 84 30.91 3.70 -4.07
C GLN A 84 31.23 4.18 -2.67
N TRP A 85 30.87 3.38 -1.66
CA TRP A 85 31.16 3.69 -0.28
C TRP A 85 32.65 3.72 -0.01
N LEU A 86 33.38 2.72 -0.50
CA LEU A 86 34.83 2.64 -0.34
C LEU A 86 35.53 3.80 -1.02
N ARG A 87 35.07 4.13 -2.24
CA ARG A 87 35.61 5.25 -3.00
C ARG A 87 35.41 6.57 -2.27
N ALA A 88 34.26 6.80 -1.69
CA ALA A 88 33.98 8.01 -0.92
C ALA A 88 34.90 8.14 0.28
N ARG A 89 35.19 7.02 0.96
CA ARG A 89 36.10 7.03 2.11
C ARG A 89 37.54 7.26 1.70
N LEU A 90 38.00 6.64 0.63
CA LEU A 90 39.37 6.75 0.18
C LEU A 90 39.70 8.14 -0.35
N PHE A 91 38.73 8.83 -0.96
CA PHE A 91 38.97 10.14 -1.55
C PHE A 91 38.45 11.29 -0.68
N GLY A 92 38.19 11.00 0.59
CA GLY A 92 37.85 12.04 1.56
C GLY A 92 36.60 12.84 1.24
N GLN A 93 35.61 12.24 0.68
CA GLN A 93 34.34 12.91 0.43
C GLN A 93 33.70 13.30 1.74
N THR A 94 33.49 14.56 1.91
CA THR A 94 32.89 15.12 3.12
C THR A 94 31.50 15.63 2.84
#